data_7c83c20745e4207972715fc8cf0a6dca
#
_entry.id   7c83c20745e4207972715fc8cf0a6dca
#
_cell.length_a   1.000
_cell.length_b   1.000
_cell.length_c   1.000
_cell.angle_alpha   90.00
_cell.angle_beta   90.00
_cell.angle_gamma   90.00
#
_symmetry.space_group_name_H-M   'P 1'
#
loop_
_entity.id
_entity.type
_entity.pdbx_description
1 polymer ?
#
loop_
_entity_poly.entity_id
_entity_poly.type
_entity_poly.pdbx_seq_one_letter_code
_entity_poly.pdbx_strand_id
1 'polypeptide(L)'
;MEMINAVNLKKYYVTDTYEVHALDGVSLSAEDGEFLAIIGTSGSGKTTLLNLLGGLDVPTSGGVWIRGNSLKDMDKEERTIFRRRNIGFVFQQYNLVPVLSVYENIVLPLRLVGAEIDGKFLEEIVSLLGLKDKMERLPETLSGGQQQRAAIARALLVKPAILLCDEPTGNLDSATSMEVTGLLKSCAQRFHQTVLVVTHQEEVAQMADRIIRLEDGRLSGQAGQISGKNGRICGENSGQSGTGSGKEQAL
;
A
#
# COMPACT_ATOMS: atom_id res chain seq x y z
N MET A 1 -9.29 13.83 -6.52
CA MET A 1 -10.48 13.01 -6.14
C MET A 1 -10.01 11.93 -5.19
N GLU A 2 -10.71 11.77 -4.03
CA GLU A 2 -10.33 10.69 -3.09
C GLU A 2 -10.51 9.32 -3.74
N MET A 3 -9.42 8.57 -3.80
CA MET A 3 -9.38 7.21 -4.34
C MET A 3 -9.60 6.19 -3.24
N ILE A 4 -9.02 6.45 -2.06
CA ILE A 4 -9.21 5.67 -0.84
C ILE A 4 -9.76 6.63 0.21
N ASN A 5 -10.82 6.20 0.93
CA ASN A 5 -11.30 6.87 2.12
C ASN A 5 -11.60 5.81 3.18
N ALA A 6 -10.95 5.90 4.30
CA ALA A 6 -11.15 5.04 5.47
C ALA A 6 -11.55 5.89 6.66
N VAL A 7 -12.66 5.56 7.31
CA VAL A 7 -13.22 6.37 8.39
C VAL A 7 -13.40 5.53 9.64
N ASN A 8 -12.72 5.93 10.71
CA ASN A 8 -12.81 5.36 12.05
C ASN A 8 -12.73 3.83 12.07
N LEU A 9 -11.77 3.28 11.32
CA LEU A 9 -11.58 1.83 11.22
C LEU A 9 -11.13 1.26 12.55
N LYS A 10 -11.88 0.26 13.02
CA LYS A 10 -11.51 -0.59 14.15
C LYS A 10 -11.48 -2.04 13.72
N LYS A 11 -10.48 -2.78 14.19
CA LYS A 11 -10.41 -4.22 14.02
C LYS A 11 -9.92 -4.86 15.29
N TYR A 12 -10.81 -5.61 15.90
CA TYR A 12 -10.57 -6.35 17.14
C TYR A 12 -10.65 -7.84 16.84
N TYR A 13 -9.63 -8.57 17.24
CA TYR A 13 -9.60 -10.03 17.19
C TYR A 13 -9.84 -10.55 18.58
N VAL A 14 -10.97 -11.21 18.77
CA VAL A 14 -11.39 -11.76 20.08
C VAL A 14 -11.14 -13.26 20.07
N THR A 15 -10.41 -13.74 21.09
CA THR A 15 -10.25 -15.15 21.39
C THR A 15 -10.85 -15.43 22.78
N ASP A 16 -10.95 -16.68 23.17
CA ASP A 16 -11.52 -17.05 24.48
C ASP A 16 -10.74 -16.48 25.67
N THR A 17 -9.48 -16.06 25.46
CA THR A 17 -8.57 -15.65 26.54
C THR A 17 -8.09 -14.21 26.45
N TYR A 18 -8.14 -13.58 25.29
CA TYR A 18 -7.66 -12.19 25.07
C TYR A 18 -8.33 -11.53 23.87
N GLU A 19 -8.31 -10.20 23.89
CA GLU A 19 -8.73 -9.34 22.79
C GLU A 19 -7.53 -8.52 22.30
N VAL A 20 -7.33 -8.53 20.97
CA VAL A 20 -6.27 -7.74 20.30
C VAL A 20 -6.92 -6.64 19.50
N HIS A 21 -6.65 -5.40 19.85
CA HIS A 21 -7.06 -4.22 19.11
C HIS A 21 -6.04 -3.93 18.01
N ALA A 22 -6.15 -4.63 16.88
CA ALA A 22 -5.20 -4.50 15.79
C ALA A 22 -5.28 -3.12 15.10
N LEU A 23 -6.49 -2.52 15.07
CA LEU A 23 -6.72 -1.13 14.67
C LEU A 23 -7.78 -0.52 15.60
N ASP A 24 -7.54 0.73 16.03
CA ASP A 24 -8.45 1.43 16.92
C ASP A 24 -8.64 2.89 16.50
N GLY A 25 -9.61 3.12 15.60
CA GLY A 25 -10.03 4.44 15.16
C GLY A 25 -9.18 5.06 14.05
N VAL A 26 -8.63 4.23 13.14
CA VAL A 26 -7.83 4.71 12.01
C VAL A 26 -8.71 5.39 10.97
N SER A 27 -8.36 6.65 10.62
CA SER A 27 -8.99 7.38 9.52
C SER A 27 -7.90 7.92 8.60
N LEU A 28 -7.98 7.61 7.30
CA LEU A 28 -7.04 8.08 6.29
C LEU A 28 -7.72 8.21 4.93
N SER A 29 -7.16 9.06 4.09
CA SER A 29 -7.54 9.15 2.68
C SER A 29 -6.28 9.12 1.79
N ALA A 30 -6.47 8.70 0.54
CA ALA A 30 -5.46 8.87 -0.52
C ALA A 30 -6.12 9.43 -1.78
N GLU A 31 -5.42 10.38 -2.39
CA GLU A 31 -5.87 11.02 -3.64
C GLU A 31 -5.55 10.16 -4.87
N ASP A 32 -6.21 10.47 -5.97
CA ASP A 32 -5.97 9.83 -7.26
C ASP A 32 -4.53 10.07 -7.74
N GLY A 33 -3.83 8.99 -8.07
CA GLY A 33 -2.42 9.01 -8.47
C GLY A 33 -1.41 9.23 -7.34
N GLU A 34 -1.85 9.31 -6.07
CA GLU A 34 -0.97 9.48 -4.91
C GLU A 34 -0.18 8.18 -4.62
N PHE A 35 1.11 8.33 -4.33
CA PHE A 35 1.95 7.29 -3.76
C PHE A 35 2.07 7.51 -2.26
N LEU A 36 1.29 6.77 -1.47
CA LEU A 36 1.22 6.88 -0.01
C LEU A 36 2.02 5.77 0.67
N ALA A 37 2.88 6.10 1.62
CA ALA A 37 3.54 5.13 2.48
C ALA A 37 2.96 5.15 3.90
N ILE A 38 2.78 3.96 4.47
CA ILE A 38 2.43 3.76 5.88
C ILE A 38 3.58 3.02 6.54
N ILE A 39 4.23 3.67 7.50
CA ILE A 39 5.34 3.11 8.27
C ILE A 39 4.90 2.77 9.68
N GLY A 40 5.61 1.83 10.30
CA GLY A 40 5.39 1.43 11.68
C GLY A 40 6.17 0.18 12.04
N THR A 41 6.29 -0.09 13.33
CA THR A 41 6.96 -1.28 13.85
C THR A 41 6.22 -2.57 13.49
N SER A 42 6.88 -3.71 13.62
CA SER A 42 6.21 -5.01 13.50
C SER A 42 5.06 -5.10 14.52
N GLY A 43 3.90 -5.60 14.10
CA GLY A 43 2.72 -5.72 14.97
C GLY A 43 1.89 -4.43 15.11
N SER A 44 2.28 -3.30 14.52
CA SER A 44 1.53 -2.04 14.61
C SER A 44 0.15 -2.02 13.93
N GLY A 45 -0.21 -3.08 13.17
CA GLY A 45 -1.50 -3.18 12.47
C GLY A 45 -1.46 -2.90 10.97
N LYS A 46 -0.29 -2.70 10.35
CA LYS A 46 -0.13 -2.35 8.93
C LYS A 46 -0.81 -3.35 7.97
N THR A 47 -0.48 -4.63 8.11
CA THR A 47 -1.09 -5.70 7.28
C THR A 47 -2.60 -5.79 7.51
N THR A 48 -3.07 -5.62 8.77
CA THR A 48 -4.49 -5.57 9.08
C THR A 48 -5.17 -4.40 8.37
N LEU A 49 -4.58 -3.21 8.42
CA LEU A 49 -5.09 -2.04 7.72
C LEU A 49 -5.17 -2.29 6.22
N LEU A 50 -4.11 -2.82 5.63
CA LEU A 50 -4.05 -3.12 4.19
C LEU A 50 -5.10 -4.17 3.79
N ASN A 51 -5.34 -5.20 4.61
CA ASN A 51 -6.38 -6.20 4.39
C ASN A 51 -7.79 -5.60 4.44
N LEU A 52 -8.06 -4.66 5.34
CA LEU A 52 -9.34 -3.95 5.40
C LEU A 52 -9.54 -3.05 4.17
N LEU A 53 -8.52 -2.25 3.81
CA LEU A 53 -8.56 -1.40 2.62
C LEU A 53 -8.74 -2.22 1.34
N GLY A 54 -8.16 -3.41 1.31
CA GLY A 54 -8.27 -4.34 0.20
C GLY A 54 -9.53 -5.21 0.18
N GLY A 55 -10.40 -5.11 1.19
CA GLY A 55 -11.60 -5.94 1.30
C GLY A 55 -11.30 -7.44 1.45
N LEU A 56 -10.10 -7.80 1.93
CA LEU A 56 -9.73 -9.16 2.30
C LEU A 56 -10.29 -9.54 3.67
N ASP A 57 -10.49 -8.53 4.54
CA ASP A 57 -11.10 -8.69 5.85
C ASP A 57 -12.18 -7.61 6.04
N VAL A 58 -12.98 -7.73 7.11
CA VAL A 58 -14.09 -6.83 7.44
C VAL A 58 -13.75 -6.11 8.74
N PRO A 59 -13.93 -4.77 8.82
CA PRO A 59 -13.70 -4.06 10.05
C PRO A 59 -14.74 -4.42 11.12
N THR A 60 -14.36 -4.38 12.39
CA THR A 60 -15.28 -4.47 13.54
C THR A 60 -16.22 -3.26 13.57
N SER A 61 -15.69 -2.07 13.23
CA SER A 61 -16.50 -0.85 13.04
C SER A 61 -15.77 0.12 12.11
N GLY A 62 -16.47 1.15 11.65
CA GLY A 62 -15.98 2.08 10.64
C GLY A 62 -16.32 1.63 9.22
N GLY A 63 -15.67 2.21 8.23
CA GLY A 63 -15.92 1.90 6.82
C GLY A 63 -14.76 2.25 5.91
N VAL A 64 -14.72 1.58 4.75
CA VAL A 64 -13.76 1.81 3.66
C VAL A 64 -14.53 2.09 2.38
N TRP A 65 -14.12 3.12 1.67
CA TRP A 65 -14.62 3.49 0.34
C TRP A 65 -13.45 3.53 -0.64
N ILE A 66 -13.65 2.89 -1.78
CA ILE A 66 -12.71 2.92 -2.92
C ILE A 66 -13.44 3.50 -4.12
N ARG A 67 -12.92 4.62 -4.65
CA ARG A 67 -13.59 5.40 -5.71
C ARG A 67 -15.07 5.68 -5.38
N GLY A 68 -15.36 6.03 -4.12
CA GLY A 68 -16.71 6.28 -3.63
C GLY A 68 -17.59 5.05 -3.39
N ASN A 69 -17.12 3.83 -3.68
CA ASN A 69 -17.87 2.61 -3.43
C ASN A 69 -17.57 2.08 -2.03
N SER A 70 -18.60 1.90 -1.20
CA SER A 70 -18.49 1.38 0.16
C SER A 70 -18.27 -0.13 0.15
N LEU A 71 -17.14 -0.59 0.71
CA LEU A 71 -16.88 -2.03 0.85
C LEU A 71 -17.76 -2.68 1.91
N LYS A 72 -18.28 -1.88 2.86
CA LYS A 72 -19.16 -2.37 3.93
C LYS A 72 -20.52 -2.80 3.42
N ASP A 73 -21.04 -2.09 2.41
CA ASP A 73 -22.39 -2.31 1.88
C ASP A 73 -22.44 -3.47 0.87
N MET A 74 -21.26 -4.00 0.49
CA MET A 74 -21.12 -5.14 -0.41
C MET A 74 -21.23 -6.45 0.36
N ASP A 75 -21.96 -7.41 -0.19
CA ASP A 75 -21.90 -8.78 0.27
C ASP A 75 -20.55 -9.44 -0.07
N LYS A 76 -20.35 -10.70 0.33
CA LYS A 76 -19.08 -11.41 0.13
C LYS A 76 -18.74 -11.62 -1.35
N GLU A 77 -19.74 -11.86 -2.18
CA GLU A 77 -19.56 -12.10 -3.62
C GLU A 77 -19.27 -10.79 -4.35
N GLU A 78 -20.08 -9.77 -4.11
CA GLU A 78 -19.91 -8.42 -4.65
C GLU A 78 -18.52 -7.86 -4.31
N ARG A 79 -18.08 -8.00 -3.05
CA ARG A 79 -16.76 -7.57 -2.59
C ARG A 79 -15.65 -8.33 -3.30
N THR A 80 -15.83 -9.62 -3.57
CA THR A 80 -14.86 -10.43 -4.31
C THR A 80 -14.75 -9.98 -5.76
N ILE A 81 -15.89 -9.68 -6.42
CA ILE A 81 -15.93 -9.17 -7.79
C ILE A 81 -15.30 -7.77 -7.84
N PHE A 82 -15.67 -6.90 -6.89
CA PHE A 82 -15.13 -5.53 -6.80
C PHE A 82 -13.61 -5.55 -6.64
N ARG A 83 -13.09 -6.38 -5.71
CA ARG A 83 -11.65 -6.53 -5.46
C ARG A 83 -10.89 -6.95 -6.71
N ARG A 84 -11.37 -7.95 -7.43
CA ARG A 84 -10.73 -8.45 -8.67
C ARG A 84 -10.56 -7.35 -9.73
N ARG A 85 -11.48 -6.38 -9.78
CA ARG A 85 -11.50 -5.33 -10.80
C ARG A 85 -10.81 -4.04 -10.38
N ASN A 86 -10.77 -3.76 -9.08
CA ASN A 86 -10.40 -2.44 -8.58
C ASN A 86 -9.15 -2.44 -7.71
N ILE A 87 -8.68 -3.59 -7.24
CA ILE A 87 -7.60 -3.65 -6.26
C ILE A 87 -6.51 -4.61 -6.74
N GLY A 88 -5.30 -4.07 -6.93
CA GLY A 88 -4.10 -4.86 -7.14
C GLY A 88 -3.39 -5.09 -5.80
N PHE A 89 -2.86 -6.30 -5.61
CA PHE A 89 -2.05 -6.64 -4.44
C PHE A 89 -0.64 -7.03 -4.83
N VAL A 90 0.34 -6.48 -4.09
CA VAL A 90 1.76 -6.87 -4.14
C VAL A 90 2.16 -7.28 -2.73
N PHE A 91 2.59 -8.52 -2.55
CA PHE A 91 2.95 -9.09 -1.25
C PHE A 91 4.45 -9.26 -1.10
N GLN A 92 4.93 -9.35 0.12
CA GLN A 92 6.33 -9.62 0.47
C GLN A 92 6.85 -10.94 -0.12
N GLN A 93 6.01 -11.99 -0.16
CA GLN A 93 6.35 -13.33 -0.65
C GLN A 93 6.07 -13.53 -2.15
N TYR A 94 5.94 -12.45 -2.94
CA TYR A 94 5.67 -12.46 -4.38
C TYR A 94 4.36 -13.19 -4.78
N ASN A 95 4.05 -14.32 -4.18
CA ASN A 95 2.88 -15.19 -4.42
C ASN A 95 2.70 -15.52 -5.92
N LEU A 96 3.81 -15.79 -6.61
CA LEU A 96 3.78 -16.33 -7.96
C LEU A 96 3.44 -17.82 -7.90
N VAL A 97 2.68 -18.29 -8.89
CA VAL A 97 2.37 -19.72 -9.04
C VAL A 97 3.59 -20.41 -9.63
N PRO A 98 4.24 -21.35 -8.91
CA PRO A 98 5.56 -21.86 -9.29
C PRO A 98 5.61 -22.60 -10.62
N VAL A 99 4.50 -23.26 -10.98
CA VAL A 99 4.38 -24.08 -12.20
C VAL A 99 4.00 -23.28 -13.45
N LEU A 100 3.74 -21.98 -13.29
CA LEU A 100 3.39 -21.07 -14.37
C LEU A 100 4.61 -20.20 -14.73
N SER A 101 4.81 -19.93 -16.01
CA SER A 101 5.80 -18.97 -16.46
C SER A 101 5.53 -17.56 -15.93
N VAL A 102 6.48 -16.65 -16.06
CA VAL A 102 6.30 -15.22 -15.72
C VAL A 102 5.14 -14.64 -16.49
N TYR A 103 5.04 -14.90 -17.79
CA TYR A 103 3.93 -14.46 -18.63
C TYR A 103 2.59 -14.96 -18.08
N GLU A 104 2.49 -16.25 -17.82
CA GLU A 104 1.25 -16.87 -17.32
C GLU A 104 0.86 -16.32 -15.95
N ASN A 105 1.82 -16.08 -15.04
CA ASN A 105 1.58 -15.43 -13.76
C ASN A 105 1.04 -14.01 -13.93
N ILE A 106 1.62 -13.22 -14.84
CA ILE A 106 1.20 -11.83 -15.08
C ILE A 106 -0.23 -11.77 -15.62
N VAL A 107 -0.59 -12.64 -16.56
CA VAL A 107 -1.91 -12.63 -17.20
C VAL A 107 -2.98 -13.42 -16.43
N LEU A 108 -2.59 -14.19 -15.41
CA LEU A 108 -3.47 -15.06 -14.65
C LEU A 108 -4.75 -14.38 -14.15
N PRO A 109 -4.70 -13.18 -13.53
CA PRO A 109 -5.92 -12.53 -13.03
C PRO A 109 -6.94 -12.23 -14.12
N LEU A 110 -6.50 -11.84 -15.32
CA LEU A 110 -7.38 -11.57 -16.46
C LEU A 110 -7.96 -12.87 -17.03
N ARG A 111 -7.15 -13.92 -17.13
CA ARG A 111 -7.62 -15.25 -17.60
C ARG A 111 -8.69 -15.82 -16.67
N LEU A 112 -8.56 -15.68 -15.36
CA LEU A 112 -9.53 -16.18 -14.37
C LEU A 112 -10.91 -15.52 -14.49
N VAL A 113 -11.00 -14.32 -15.06
CA VAL A 113 -12.27 -13.60 -15.27
C VAL A 113 -12.71 -13.59 -16.74
N GLY A 114 -11.96 -14.27 -17.62
CA GLY A 114 -12.26 -14.31 -19.06
C GLY A 114 -12.10 -12.97 -19.77
N ALA A 115 -11.27 -12.05 -19.20
CA ALA A 115 -11.04 -10.73 -19.79
C ALA A 115 -9.96 -10.80 -20.88
N GLU A 116 -10.08 -9.94 -21.87
CA GLU A 116 -9.09 -9.78 -22.93
C GLU A 116 -7.81 -9.14 -22.39
N ILE A 117 -6.66 -9.59 -22.91
CA ILE A 117 -5.35 -9.07 -22.57
C ILE A 117 -5.02 -7.91 -23.53
N ASP A 118 -4.89 -6.70 -22.99
CA ASP A 118 -4.34 -5.57 -23.72
C ASP A 118 -2.83 -5.78 -23.95
N GLY A 119 -2.49 -6.31 -25.13
CA GLY A 119 -1.11 -6.66 -25.48
C GLY A 119 -0.16 -5.46 -25.50
N LYS A 120 -0.65 -4.25 -25.85
CA LYS A 120 0.16 -3.03 -25.82
C LYS A 120 0.50 -2.62 -24.39
N PHE A 121 -0.51 -2.64 -23.52
CA PHE A 121 -0.32 -2.32 -22.11
C PHE A 121 0.56 -3.36 -21.40
N LEU A 122 0.39 -4.65 -21.69
CA LEU A 122 1.27 -5.71 -21.20
C LEU A 122 2.72 -5.46 -21.63
N GLU A 123 2.96 -5.15 -22.91
CA GLU A 123 4.32 -4.89 -23.42
C GLU A 123 4.94 -3.66 -22.73
N GLU A 124 4.16 -2.61 -22.48
CA GLU A 124 4.63 -1.41 -21.79
C GLU A 124 5.04 -1.71 -20.34
N ILE A 125 4.20 -2.45 -19.58
CA ILE A 125 4.51 -2.87 -18.20
C ILE A 125 5.76 -3.73 -18.17
N VAL A 126 5.81 -4.76 -19.01
CA VAL A 126 6.92 -5.74 -19.05
C VAL A 126 8.23 -5.06 -19.42
N SER A 127 8.18 -4.08 -20.36
CA SER A 127 9.34 -3.28 -20.73
C SER A 127 9.84 -2.41 -19.58
N LEU A 128 8.93 -1.68 -18.92
CA LEU A 128 9.25 -0.77 -17.81
C LEU A 128 9.85 -1.54 -16.61
N LEU A 129 9.36 -2.75 -16.36
CA LEU A 129 9.84 -3.60 -15.26
C LEU A 129 11.05 -4.49 -15.66
N GLY A 130 11.54 -4.39 -16.90
CA GLY A 130 12.72 -5.13 -17.36
C GLY A 130 12.52 -6.64 -17.37
N LEU A 131 11.34 -7.12 -17.82
CA LEU A 131 10.97 -8.53 -17.79
C LEU A 131 10.88 -9.18 -19.18
N LYS A 132 11.14 -8.45 -20.27
CA LYS A 132 10.94 -8.93 -21.65
C LYS A 132 11.61 -10.28 -21.94
N ASP A 133 12.85 -10.44 -21.51
CA ASP A 133 13.65 -11.66 -21.72
C ASP A 133 13.41 -12.75 -20.65
N LYS A 134 12.46 -12.53 -19.74
CA LYS A 134 12.13 -13.45 -18.65
C LYS A 134 10.76 -14.08 -18.79
N MET A 135 9.94 -13.68 -19.77
CA MET A 135 8.52 -14.02 -19.85
C MET A 135 8.24 -15.53 -19.85
N GLU A 136 9.11 -16.32 -20.49
CA GLU A 136 8.96 -17.78 -20.57
C GLU A 136 9.62 -18.53 -19.40
N ARG A 137 10.26 -17.82 -18.48
CA ARG A 137 10.94 -18.44 -17.34
C ARG A 137 9.96 -18.79 -16.22
N LEU A 138 10.31 -19.82 -15.44
CA LEU A 138 9.60 -20.18 -14.21
C LEU A 138 10.09 -19.30 -13.04
N PRO A 139 9.25 -19.00 -12.06
CA PRO A 139 9.58 -18.18 -10.90
C PRO A 139 10.86 -18.60 -10.17
N GLU A 140 11.09 -19.90 -9.97
CA GLU A 140 12.27 -20.44 -9.29
C GLU A 140 13.61 -20.11 -9.96
N THR A 141 13.59 -19.76 -11.25
CA THR A 141 14.80 -19.39 -12.01
C THR A 141 15.10 -17.89 -11.96
N LEU A 142 14.28 -17.12 -11.26
CA LEU A 142 14.40 -15.68 -11.13
C LEU A 142 15.01 -15.26 -9.80
N SER A 143 15.76 -14.14 -9.80
CA SER A 143 16.12 -13.48 -8.53
C SER A 143 14.88 -12.96 -7.79
N GLY A 144 14.99 -12.72 -6.46
CA GLY A 144 13.90 -12.17 -5.67
C GLY A 144 13.35 -10.84 -6.23
N GLY A 145 14.24 -9.94 -6.66
CA GLY A 145 13.82 -8.68 -7.29
C GLY A 145 13.10 -8.88 -8.63
N GLN A 146 13.49 -9.90 -9.43
CA GLN A 146 12.78 -10.24 -10.66
C GLN A 146 11.41 -10.86 -10.37
N GLN A 147 11.30 -11.70 -9.35
CA GLN A 147 10.01 -12.25 -8.91
C GLN A 147 9.07 -11.14 -8.43
N GLN A 148 9.60 -10.18 -7.66
CA GLN A 148 8.82 -9.04 -7.20
C GLN A 148 8.34 -8.16 -8.35
N ARG A 149 9.20 -7.90 -9.33
CA ARG A 149 8.82 -7.16 -10.55
C ARG A 149 7.71 -7.89 -11.32
N ALA A 150 7.74 -9.22 -11.40
CA ALA A 150 6.67 -10.03 -12.00
C ALA A 150 5.35 -9.92 -11.20
N ALA A 151 5.41 -9.93 -9.86
CA ALA A 151 4.25 -9.72 -9.01
C ALA A 151 3.64 -8.31 -9.18
N ILE A 152 4.47 -7.28 -9.32
CA ILE A 152 4.04 -5.90 -9.64
C ILE A 152 3.35 -5.87 -11.02
N ALA A 153 3.96 -6.49 -12.04
CA ALA A 153 3.37 -6.56 -13.38
C ALA A 153 1.99 -7.22 -13.36
N ARG A 154 1.86 -8.34 -12.65
CA ARG A 154 0.58 -9.05 -12.46
C ARG A 154 -0.48 -8.16 -11.83
N ALA A 155 -0.12 -7.41 -10.79
CA ALA A 155 -1.04 -6.53 -10.10
C ALA A 155 -1.47 -5.32 -10.94
N LEU A 156 -0.57 -4.77 -11.76
CA LEU A 156 -0.84 -3.62 -12.64
C LEU A 156 -1.66 -3.98 -13.87
N LEU A 157 -1.51 -5.20 -14.42
CA LEU A 157 -2.12 -5.58 -15.68
C LEU A 157 -3.66 -5.52 -15.67
N VAL A 158 -4.27 -5.70 -14.51
CA VAL A 158 -5.74 -5.57 -14.35
C VAL A 158 -6.22 -4.13 -14.34
N LYS A 159 -5.31 -3.14 -14.45
CA LYS A 159 -5.61 -1.69 -14.39
C LYS A 159 -6.44 -1.34 -13.14
N PRO A 160 -5.97 -1.71 -11.93
CA PRO A 160 -6.74 -1.52 -10.72
C PRO A 160 -6.93 -0.04 -10.40
N ALA A 161 -7.95 0.32 -9.63
CA ALA A 161 -8.11 1.66 -9.07
C ALA A 161 -7.00 2.00 -8.08
N ILE A 162 -6.63 1.02 -7.27
CA ILE A 162 -5.58 1.14 -6.25
C ILE A 162 -4.65 -0.08 -6.26
N LEU A 163 -3.39 0.17 -5.95
CA LEU A 163 -2.36 -0.85 -5.74
C LEU A 163 -1.96 -0.86 -4.26
N LEU A 164 -2.17 -1.98 -3.60
CA LEU A 164 -1.84 -2.20 -2.19
C LEU A 164 -0.60 -3.08 -2.09
N CYS A 165 0.45 -2.57 -1.44
CA CYS A 165 1.74 -3.24 -1.35
C CYS A 165 2.06 -3.53 0.13
N ASP A 166 2.13 -4.81 0.49
CA ASP A 166 2.48 -5.27 1.84
C ASP A 166 3.96 -5.65 1.88
N GLU A 167 4.80 -4.81 2.48
CA GLU A 167 6.25 -5.00 2.61
C GLU A 167 6.90 -5.46 1.27
N PRO A 168 6.68 -4.75 0.15
CA PRO A 168 6.99 -5.27 -1.19
C PRO A 168 8.48 -5.55 -1.42
N THR A 169 9.34 -5.09 -0.52
CA THR A 169 10.80 -5.27 -0.60
C THR A 169 11.39 -5.94 0.63
N GLY A 170 10.56 -6.46 1.53
CA GLY A 170 11.00 -7.01 2.81
C GLY A 170 11.90 -8.26 2.72
N ASN A 171 11.91 -8.94 1.56
CA ASN A 171 12.76 -10.11 1.30
C ASN A 171 13.96 -9.80 0.37
N LEU A 172 14.25 -8.53 0.11
CA LEU A 172 15.28 -8.09 -0.81
C LEU A 172 16.42 -7.39 -0.04
N ASP A 173 17.62 -7.41 -0.60
CA ASP A 173 18.70 -6.56 -0.13
C ASP A 173 18.42 -5.07 -0.39
N SER A 174 19.13 -4.17 0.29
CA SER A 174 18.86 -2.73 0.23
C SER A 174 18.97 -2.16 -1.19
N ALA A 175 19.95 -2.58 -2.00
CA ALA A 175 20.14 -2.07 -3.36
C ALA A 175 18.99 -2.50 -4.26
N THR A 176 18.61 -3.78 -4.22
CA THR A 176 17.46 -4.33 -4.96
C THR A 176 16.15 -3.73 -4.49
N SER A 177 16.00 -3.46 -3.18
CA SER A 177 14.82 -2.79 -2.61
C SER A 177 14.59 -1.42 -3.20
N MET A 178 15.65 -0.61 -3.28
CA MET A 178 15.59 0.73 -3.88
C MET A 178 15.28 0.68 -5.37
N GLU A 179 15.89 -0.27 -6.12
CA GLU A 179 15.59 -0.47 -7.54
C GLU A 179 14.12 -0.82 -7.76
N VAL A 180 13.59 -1.82 -7.05
CA VAL A 180 12.19 -2.28 -7.19
C VAL A 180 11.22 -1.18 -6.78
N THR A 181 11.50 -0.44 -5.71
CA THR A 181 10.66 0.69 -5.28
C THR A 181 10.68 1.81 -6.31
N GLY A 182 11.84 2.11 -6.90
CA GLY A 182 11.97 3.09 -7.99
C GLY A 182 11.17 2.71 -9.23
N LEU A 183 11.17 1.43 -9.60
CA LEU A 183 10.34 0.92 -10.69
C LEU A 183 8.84 1.01 -10.35
N LEU A 184 8.44 0.66 -9.11
CA LEU A 184 7.05 0.80 -8.65
C LEU A 184 6.59 2.27 -8.70
N LYS A 185 7.42 3.20 -8.25
CA LYS A 185 7.14 4.65 -8.34
C LYS A 185 7.02 5.10 -9.79
N SER A 186 7.92 4.63 -10.67
CA SER A 186 7.86 4.94 -12.10
C SER A 186 6.58 4.42 -12.75
N CYS A 187 6.14 3.20 -12.38
CA CYS A 187 4.85 2.66 -12.82
C CYS A 187 3.68 3.50 -12.32
N ALA A 188 3.70 3.90 -11.04
CA ALA A 188 2.66 4.74 -10.45
C ALA A 188 2.51 6.06 -11.21
N GLN A 189 3.61 6.72 -11.49
CA GLN A 189 3.62 7.98 -12.27
C GLN A 189 3.19 7.79 -13.73
N ARG A 190 3.73 6.76 -14.40
CA ARG A 190 3.47 6.47 -15.82
C ARG A 190 2.02 6.12 -16.09
N PHE A 191 1.40 5.34 -15.20
CA PHE A 191 0.04 4.83 -15.36
C PHE A 191 -0.99 5.60 -14.51
N HIS A 192 -0.58 6.69 -13.86
CA HIS A 192 -1.40 7.47 -12.94
C HIS A 192 -2.09 6.57 -11.89
N GLN A 193 -1.29 5.68 -11.29
CA GLN A 193 -1.78 4.65 -10.38
C GLN A 193 -1.70 5.13 -8.93
N THR A 194 -2.81 5.06 -8.21
CA THR A 194 -2.80 5.26 -6.75
C THR A 194 -2.17 4.05 -6.07
N VAL A 195 -1.11 4.28 -5.30
CA VAL A 195 -0.33 3.23 -4.62
C VAL A 195 -0.30 3.49 -3.12
N LEU A 196 -0.59 2.46 -2.34
CA LEU A 196 -0.39 2.47 -0.89
C LEU A 196 0.61 1.37 -0.54
N VAL A 197 1.74 1.77 0.04
CA VAL A 197 2.79 0.85 0.49
C VAL A 197 2.82 0.83 2.01
N VAL A 198 2.77 -0.35 2.61
CA VAL A 198 3.12 -0.51 4.03
C VAL A 198 4.52 -1.08 4.14
N THR A 199 5.36 -0.48 4.97
CA THR A 199 6.75 -0.90 5.15
C THR A 199 7.29 -0.49 6.52
N HIS A 200 8.37 -1.14 6.94
CA HIS A 200 9.19 -0.73 8.08
C HIS A 200 10.50 -0.06 7.64
N GLN A 201 10.77 -0.01 6.31
CA GLN A 201 11.98 0.57 5.73
C GLN A 201 11.74 2.05 5.44
N GLU A 202 12.45 2.94 6.15
CA GLU A 202 12.28 4.39 5.98
C GLU A 202 12.73 4.88 4.61
N GLU A 203 13.78 4.29 4.04
CA GLU A 203 14.28 4.64 2.70
C GLU A 203 13.23 4.39 1.61
N VAL A 204 12.49 3.29 1.72
CA VAL A 204 11.37 2.96 0.82
C VAL A 204 10.24 3.98 0.99
N ALA A 205 9.92 4.33 2.24
CA ALA A 205 8.86 5.29 2.54
C ALA A 205 9.19 6.70 2.04
N GLN A 206 10.46 7.11 2.06
CA GLN A 206 10.89 8.43 1.56
C GLN A 206 10.64 8.63 0.05
N MET A 207 10.41 7.57 -0.69
CA MET A 207 10.02 7.67 -2.11
C MET A 207 8.53 8.01 -2.29
N ALA A 208 7.72 7.97 -1.24
CA ALA A 208 6.31 8.30 -1.29
C ALA A 208 6.07 9.82 -1.38
N ASP A 209 4.89 10.21 -1.85
CA ASP A 209 4.46 11.62 -1.87
C ASP A 209 4.03 12.07 -0.47
N ARG A 210 3.55 11.13 0.35
CA ARG A 210 3.15 11.35 1.74
C ARG A 210 3.42 10.10 2.57
N ILE A 211 3.83 10.33 3.82
CA ILE A 211 4.11 9.26 4.79
C ILE A 211 3.17 9.41 5.98
N ILE A 212 2.57 8.31 6.40
CA ILE A 212 1.77 8.20 7.62
C ILE A 212 2.43 7.18 8.53
N ARG A 213 2.42 7.45 9.85
CA ARG A 213 2.94 6.51 10.84
C ARG A 213 1.80 5.81 11.56
N LEU A 214 1.87 4.48 11.64
CA LEU A 214 0.93 3.64 12.38
C LEU A 214 1.64 3.02 13.60
N GLU A 215 1.13 3.26 14.79
CA GLU A 215 1.66 2.76 16.06
C GLU A 215 0.51 2.21 16.90
N ASP A 216 0.62 1.00 17.40
CA ASP A 216 -0.36 0.34 18.26
C ASP A 216 -1.81 0.46 17.74
N GLY A 217 -1.99 0.24 16.44
CA GLY A 217 -3.30 0.30 15.79
C GLY A 217 -3.88 1.69 15.60
N ARG A 218 -3.12 2.76 15.82
CA ARG A 218 -3.54 4.16 15.67
C ARG A 218 -2.58 4.94 14.79
N LEU A 219 -3.08 5.96 14.12
CA LEU A 219 -2.21 6.87 13.38
C LEU A 219 -1.56 7.84 14.36
N SER A 220 -0.23 7.87 14.37
CA SER A 220 0.56 8.84 15.12
C SER A 220 1.06 9.90 14.14
N GLY A 221 0.58 11.16 14.30
CA GLY A 221 1.00 12.31 13.50
C GLY A 221 0.64 12.20 12.01
N GLN A 222 0.00 13.21 11.45
CA GLN A 222 0.05 13.44 10.02
C GLN A 222 1.45 13.96 9.71
N ALA A 223 2.35 13.12 9.26
CA ALA A 223 3.58 13.58 8.65
C ALA A 223 3.19 14.41 7.42
N GLY A 224 3.52 15.69 7.46
CA GLY A 224 3.12 16.66 6.45
C GLY A 224 3.53 16.23 5.05
N GLN A 225 2.80 16.74 4.06
CA GLN A 225 3.15 16.64 2.65
C GLN A 225 4.64 16.96 2.47
N ILE A 226 5.40 15.98 1.99
CA ILE A 226 6.72 16.27 1.45
C ILE A 226 6.47 16.93 0.10
N SER A 227 6.33 18.27 0.13
CA SER A 227 6.29 19.07 -1.08
C SER A 227 7.60 18.85 -1.82
N GLY A 228 7.51 18.29 -3.02
CA GLY A 228 8.68 17.96 -3.84
C GLY A 228 9.63 19.15 -4.01
N LYS A 229 10.88 18.88 -3.85
CA LYS A 229 12.16 19.59 -3.93
C LYS A 229 12.76 19.90 -2.56
N ASN A 230 13.72 19.06 -2.16
CA ASN A 230 14.56 19.12 -0.97
C ASN A 230 13.87 18.64 0.32
N GLY A 231 14.16 17.39 0.67
CA GLY A 231 13.77 16.78 1.93
C GLY A 231 14.22 17.57 3.15
N ARG A 232 13.28 18.24 3.79
CA ARG A 232 13.37 18.67 5.18
C ARG A 232 12.06 18.28 5.85
N ILE A 233 12.17 17.41 6.82
CA ILE A 233 11.10 17.12 7.76
C ILE A 233 10.87 18.39 8.57
N CYS A 234 9.72 19.03 8.40
CA CYS A 234 9.25 20.05 9.34
C CYS A 234 8.57 19.33 10.51
N GLY A 235 9.33 19.10 11.57
CA GLY A 235 8.82 18.67 12.86
C GLY A 235 8.64 19.89 13.75
N GLU A 236 7.43 20.01 14.22
CA GLU A 236 6.83 20.77 15.25
C GLU A 236 7.55 21.50 16.32
N ASN A 237 7.04 22.68 16.63
CA ASN A 237 7.07 23.26 17.98
C ASN A 237 5.68 23.20 18.59
N SER A 238 5.44 22.28 19.49
CA SER A 238 4.36 22.33 20.45
C SER A 238 4.68 23.38 21.51
N GLY A 239 3.94 24.46 21.48
CA GLY A 239 4.03 25.56 22.41
C GLY A 239 3.82 25.13 23.87
N GLN A 240 4.68 25.61 24.71
CA GLN A 240 4.38 25.80 26.13
C GLN A 240 3.95 27.25 26.36
N SER A 241 2.68 27.45 26.55
CA SER A 241 2.14 28.65 27.18
C SER A 241 2.36 28.54 28.68
N GLY A 242 3.33 29.26 29.19
CA GLY A 242 3.51 29.48 30.61
C GLY A 242 3.01 30.87 30.98
N THR A 243 1.82 30.92 31.55
CA THR A 243 1.31 32.10 32.30
C THR A 243 2.06 32.23 33.61
N GLY A 244 2.60 33.37 33.85
CA GLY A 244 3.21 33.73 35.12
C GLY A 244 3.10 35.24 35.36
N SER A 245 2.00 35.61 35.99
CA SER A 245 1.77 36.95 36.58
C SER A 245 2.55 37.14 37.90
N GLY A 246 2.93 38.33 38.18
CA GLY A 246 3.22 38.75 39.55
C GLY A 246 4.35 39.76 39.63
N LYS A 247 4.05 40.98 39.63
CA LYS A 247 4.05 42.02 40.69
C LYS A 247 5.34 42.13 41.55
N GLU A 248 5.90 43.25 41.43
CA GLU A 248 6.02 44.37 42.43
C GLU A 248 7.27 44.44 43.29
N GLN A 249 7.83 45.64 43.23
CA GLN A 249 8.32 46.57 44.24
C GLN A 249 9.75 46.40 44.80
N ALA A 250 10.52 47.40 44.48
CA ALA A 250 11.09 48.42 45.35
C ALA A 250 12.15 47.98 46.40
N LEU A 251 13.32 48.33 46.19
CA LEU A 251 14.18 49.30 46.96
C LEU A 251 15.59 49.33 46.38
#